data_ca2f792016b73b9e0ae465a31c06bced
#
_entry.id   ca2f792016b73b9e0ae465a31c06bced
#
_cell.length_a   1.000
_cell.length_b   1.000
_cell.length_c   1.000
_cell.angle_alpha   90.00
_cell.angle_beta   90.00
_cell.angle_gamma   90.00
#
_symmetry.space_group_name_H-M   'P 1'
#
loop_
_entity.id
_entity.type
_entity.pdbx_description
1 polymer ?
#
loop_
_entity_poly.entity_id
_entity_poly.type
_entity_poly.pdbx_seq_one_letter_code
_entity_poly.pdbx_strand_id
1 'polypeptide(L)'
;MLYALLKIWARLALWCYCGKITFRYKGGNAPCILACTHPNSFLDAIVMGAYMPRSLHFLARGDAFRKPRVASLLRAMHMIPIFRLSEGKENLQRNEETFNLSLHVLRQNGCILIFPEGICVNEHNVRPLKKGTARLSFSAWEEPGLDDLMIQPVSINYSSFTAVPKHIEVTFGEQIRKGDVNNVRELNEMLYNRLQAGMQPAATRKGHSILLVLPALLGYITQRWFYVCWRNFARKKTKNTVFYDSVVFCLLMLTYPLFVLAVTLLLVSTTGPWGWLALPLLPFTAWAYKEYRLFHTAE
;
A
#
# COMPACT_ATOMS: atom_id res chain seq x y z
N MET A 1 17.64 -8.18 -1.81
CA MET A 1 18.25 -6.84 -1.76
C MET A 1 17.30 -5.76 -2.30
N LEU A 2 16.80 -5.85 -3.55
CA LEU A 2 15.89 -4.88 -4.16
C LEU A 2 14.63 -4.60 -3.32
N TYR A 3 13.93 -5.65 -2.85
CA TYR A 3 12.73 -5.51 -2.01
C TYR A 3 12.99 -4.69 -0.73
N ALA A 4 14.11 -4.92 -0.04
CA ALA A 4 14.44 -4.19 1.17
C ALA A 4 14.73 -2.69 0.90
N LEU A 5 15.41 -2.38 -0.19
CA LEU A 5 15.65 -0.99 -0.61
C LEU A 5 14.34 -0.29 -0.97
N LEU A 6 13.48 -0.96 -1.76
CA LEU A 6 12.17 -0.42 -2.12
C LEU A 6 11.27 -0.21 -0.90
N LYS A 7 11.35 -1.09 0.10
CA LYS A 7 10.61 -0.95 1.36
C LYS A 7 11.00 0.32 2.13
N ILE A 8 12.31 0.57 2.28
CA ILE A 8 12.82 1.79 2.94
C ILE A 8 12.38 3.02 2.15
N TRP A 9 12.57 3.00 0.83
CA TRP A 9 12.22 4.09 -0.07
C TRP A 9 10.72 4.41 -0.02
N ALA A 10 9.86 3.38 -0.11
CA ALA A 10 8.41 3.55 -0.01
C ALA A 10 8.00 4.12 1.36
N ARG A 11 8.65 3.69 2.47
CA ARG A 11 8.38 4.23 3.80
C ARG A 11 8.71 5.72 3.90
N LEU A 12 9.84 6.15 3.35
CA LEU A 12 10.20 7.57 3.29
C LEU A 12 9.23 8.38 2.43
N ALA A 13 8.87 7.85 1.26
CA ALA A 13 7.90 8.50 0.37
C ALA A 13 6.51 8.61 1.02
N LEU A 14 6.04 7.57 1.70
CA LEU A 14 4.78 7.58 2.45
C LEU A 14 4.81 8.58 3.60
N TRP A 15 5.93 8.70 4.31
CA TRP A 15 6.10 9.71 5.35
C TRP A 15 6.01 11.14 4.80
N CYS A 16 6.55 11.38 3.60
CA CYS A 16 6.40 12.67 2.92
C CYS A 16 4.98 12.91 2.38
N TYR A 17 4.29 11.87 1.91
CA TYR A 17 3.00 11.95 1.23
C TYR A 17 1.81 11.98 2.20
N CYS A 18 1.85 11.14 3.24
CA CYS A 18 0.80 10.99 4.23
C CYS A 18 1.07 11.87 5.46
N GLY A 19 0.02 12.17 6.19
CA GLY A 19 0.12 12.78 7.51
C GLY A 19 0.56 11.74 8.55
N LYS A 20 -0.39 11.06 9.18
CA LYS A 20 -0.12 10.00 10.14
C LYS A 20 -0.47 8.64 9.54
N ILE A 21 0.45 7.68 9.67
CA ILE A 21 0.18 6.26 9.38
C ILE A 21 0.25 5.51 10.70
N THR A 22 -0.90 4.95 11.12
CA THR A 22 -0.97 4.08 12.29
C THR A 22 -0.93 2.64 11.84
N PHE A 23 0.14 1.93 12.21
CA PHE A 23 0.39 0.54 11.83
C PHE A 23 0.90 -0.23 13.05
N ARG A 24 0.06 -1.09 13.63
CA ARG A 24 0.39 -1.81 14.88
C ARG A 24 0.25 -3.31 14.68
N TYR A 25 1.24 -3.92 14.04
CA TYR A 25 1.31 -5.38 13.91
C TYR A 25 1.91 -6.03 15.16
N LYS A 26 1.21 -7.02 15.72
CA LYS A 26 1.64 -7.80 16.89
C LYS A 26 1.84 -9.28 16.58
N GLY A 27 1.80 -9.70 15.32
CA GLY A 27 1.95 -11.09 14.93
C GLY A 27 3.41 -11.58 14.98
N GLY A 28 3.57 -12.90 15.08
CA GLY A 28 4.86 -13.59 15.08
C GLY A 28 5.40 -13.92 13.69
N ASN A 29 6.26 -14.94 13.62
CA ASN A 29 6.91 -15.42 12.40
C ASN A 29 6.25 -16.67 11.78
N ALA A 30 5.15 -17.17 12.34
CA ALA A 30 4.40 -18.28 11.77
C ALA A 30 3.89 -17.97 10.34
N PRO A 31 3.64 -18.99 9.51
CA PRO A 31 3.07 -18.77 8.18
C PRO A 31 1.74 -18.02 8.29
N CYS A 32 1.53 -17.04 7.40
CA CYS A 32 0.39 -16.14 7.53
C CYS A 32 -0.19 -15.74 6.18
N ILE A 33 -1.52 -15.74 6.08
CA ILE A 33 -2.26 -15.10 5.00
C ILE A 33 -2.87 -13.80 5.55
N LEU A 34 -2.36 -12.65 5.09
CA LEU A 34 -2.94 -11.35 5.37
C LEU A 34 -4.10 -11.11 4.40
N ALA A 35 -5.31 -11.24 4.89
CA ALA A 35 -6.53 -10.93 4.14
C ALA A 35 -6.90 -9.46 4.38
N CYS A 36 -6.62 -8.61 3.39
CA CYS A 36 -6.65 -7.17 3.54
C CYS A 36 -7.78 -6.53 2.72
N THR A 37 -8.46 -5.51 3.25
CA THR A 37 -9.37 -4.67 2.46
C THR A 37 -8.63 -3.91 1.37
N HIS A 38 -9.32 -3.55 0.27
CA HIS A 38 -8.68 -2.97 -0.91
C HIS A 38 -9.32 -1.64 -1.37
N PRO A 39 -9.32 -0.59 -0.52
CA PRO A 39 -10.01 0.64 -0.84
C PRO A 39 -9.22 1.60 -1.75
N ASN A 40 -7.90 1.49 -1.88
CA ASN A 40 -7.08 2.49 -2.58
C ASN A 40 -6.01 1.90 -3.50
N SER A 41 -6.41 0.89 -4.28
CA SER A 41 -5.59 0.31 -5.35
C SER A 41 -4.20 -0.15 -4.85
N PHE A 42 -3.15 0.02 -5.66
CA PHE A 42 -1.82 -0.45 -5.29
C PHE A 42 -1.16 0.36 -4.16
N LEU A 43 -1.73 1.50 -3.73
CA LEU A 43 -1.26 2.19 -2.52
C LEU A 43 -1.46 1.33 -1.27
N ASP A 44 -2.54 0.53 -1.21
CA ASP A 44 -2.77 -0.42 -0.11
C ASP A 44 -1.62 -1.42 0.01
N ALA A 45 -1.21 -2.01 -1.13
CA ALA A 45 -0.09 -2.94 -1.17
C ALA A 45 1.24 -2.27 -0.78
N ILE A 46 1.46 -1.01 -1.21
CA ILE A 46 2.65 -0.25 -0.85
C ILE A 46 2.69 0.04 0.65
N VAL A 47 1.57 0.47 1.25
CA VAL A 47 1.47 0.71 2.70
C VAL A 47 1.78 -0.57 3.47
N MET A 48 1.14 -1.68 3.10
CA MET A 48 1.40 -2.97 3.74
C MET A 48 2.85 -3.41 3.58
N GLY A 49 3.42 -3.34 2.37
CA GLY A 49 4.80 -3.71 2.10
C GLY A 49 5.83 -2.85 2.83
N ALA A 50 5.57 -1.54 2.92
CA ALA A 50 6.47 -0.60 3.58
C ALA A 50 6.51 -0.77 5.10
N TYR A 51 5.36 -1.00 5.75
CA TYR A 51 5.25 -1.00 7.21
C TYR A 51 5.28 -2.38 7.85
N MET A 52 4.90 -3.45 7.14
CA MET A 52 4.98 -4.80 7.69
C MET A 52 6.42 -5.14 8.08
N PRO A 53 6.71 -5.64 9.29
CA PRO A 53 8.09 -5.96 9.70
C PRO A 53 8.70 -7.11 8.90
N ARG A 54 7.86 -8.06 8.43
CA ARG A 54 8.24 -9.21 7.60
C ARG A 54 8.21 -8.86 6.11
N SER A 55 8.89 -9.66 5.30
CA SER A 55 8.73 -9.63 3.84
C SER A 55 7.37 -10.18 3.45
N LEU A 56 6.67 -9.49 2.55
CA LEU A 56 5.38 -9.91 2.02
C LEU A 56 5.51 -10.44 0.61
N HIS A 57 4.70 -11.45 0.31
CA HIS A 57 4.41 -11.87 -1.05
C HIS A 57 3.00 -11.40 -1.41
N PHE A 58 2.86 -10.76 -2.57
CA PHE A 58 1.62 -10.10 -2.97
C PHE A 58 0.94 -10.89 -4.08
N LEU A 59 -0.32 -11.26 -3.91
CA LEU A 59 -1.08 -11.77 -5.04
C LEU A 59 -1.53 -10.60 -5.93
N ALA A 60 -1.01 -10.57 -7.15
CA ALA A 60 -1.26 -9.50 -8.11
C ALA A 60 -1.87 -10.04 -9.39
N ARG A 61 -2.63 -9.21 -10.11
CA ARG A 61 -3.33 -9.60 -11.35
C ARG A 61 -2.38 -10.20 -12.38
N GLY A 62 -2.74 -11.34 -12.96
CA GLY A 62 -1.92 -12.08 -13.93
C GLY A 62 -1.65 -11.31 -15.23
N ASP A 63 -2.57 -10.41 -15.64
CA ASP A 63 -2.38 -9.58 -16.82
C ASP A 63 -1.20 -8.59 -16.71
N ALA A 64 -0.79 -8.21 -15.49
CA ALA A 64 0.39 -7.39 -15.26
C ALA A 64 1.70 -8.12 -15.62
N PHE A 65 1.70 -9.44 -15.66
CA PHE A 65 2.89 -10.28 -15.94
C PHE A 65 3.07 -10.61 -17.43
N ARG A 66 2.28 -10.03 -18.35
CA ARG A 66 2.35 -10.36 -19.79
C ARG A 66 3.70 -10.02 -20.43
N LYS A 67 4.34 -8.93 -19.99
CA LYS A 67 5.64 -8.51 -20.54
C LYS A 67 6.78 -9.11 -19.73
N PRO A 68 7.73 -9.88 -20.34
CA PRO A 68 8.78 -10.59 -19.59
C PRO A 68 9.61 -9.71 -18.66
N ARG A 69 10.01 -8.52 -19.09
CA ARG A 69 10.79 -7.57 -18.27
C ARG A 69 9.99 -7.09 -17.06
N VAL A 70 8.69 -6.81 -17.24
CA VAL A 70 7.79 -6.40 -16.15
C VAL A 70 7.56 -7.58 -15.20
N ALA A 71 7.32 -8.78 -15.74
CA ALA A 71 7.15 -10.00 -14.94
C ALA A 71 8.39 -10.30 -14.06
N SER A 72 9.60 -10.14 -14.60
CA SER A 72 10.84 -10.30 -13.83
C SER A 72 10.93 -9.28 -12.68
N LEU A 73 10.61 -8.02 -12.94
CA LEU A 73 10.59 -6.97 -11.92
C LEU A 73 9.54 -7.25 -10.83
N LEU A 74 8.32 -7.64 -11.22
CA LEU A 74 7.24 -7.95 -10.28
C LEU A 74 7.60 -9.15 -9.39
N ARG A 75 8.21 -10.20 -9.96
CA ARG A 75 8.73 -11.35 -9.18
C ARG A 75 9.83 -10.93 -8.21
N ALA A 76 10.75 -10.04 -8.64
CA ALA A 76 11.80 -9.51 -7.75
C ALA A 76 11.21 -8.67 -6.59
N MET A 77 9.98 -8.16 -6.75
CA MET A 77 9.20 -7.50 -5.70
C MET A 77 8.28 -8.46 -4.94
N HIS A 78 8.51 -9.77 -5.02
CA HIS A 78 7.73 -10.82 -4.38
C HIS A 78 6.25 -10.87 -4.80
N MET A 79 5.93 -10.49 -6.05
CA MET A 79 4.58 -10.59 -6.58
C MET A 79 4.34 -11.94 -7.24
N ILE A 80 3.22 -12.58 -6.92
CA ILE A 80 2.73 -13.85 -7.45
C ILE A 80 1.51 -13.56 -8.33
N PRO A 81 1.48 -14.00 -9.59
CA PRO A 81 0.34 -13.77 -10.47
C PRO A 81 -0.88 -14.56 -10.01
N ILE A 82 -2.06 -13.95 -10.01
CA ILE A 82 -3.35 -14.61 -9.81
C ILE A 82 -4.30 -14.26 -10.97
N PHE A 83 -4.99 -15.26 -11.50
CA PHE A 83 -5.86 -15.12 -12.66
C PHE A 83 -7.32 -15.14 -12.26
N ARG A 84 -8.14 -14.26 -12.85
CA ARG A 84 -9.57 -14.16 -12.59
C ARG A 84 -10.36 -14.93 -13.67
N LEU A 85 -11.58 -15.36 -13.32
CA LEU A 85 -12.53 -15.95 -14.26
C LEU A 85 -12.79 -15.05 -15.48
N SER A 86 -12.78 -13.73 -15.29
CA SER A 86 -12.97 -12.74 -16.35
C SER A 86 -11.78 -12.65 -17.34
N GLU A 87 -10.65 -13.28 -17.03
CA GLU A 87 -9.45 -13.30 -17.87
C GLU A 87 -9.41 -14.53 -18.79
N GLY A 88 -10.44 -15.38 -18.78
CA GLY A 88 -10.59 -16.58 -19.62
C GLY A 88 -10.41 -17.88 -18.82
N LYS A 89 -11.15 -18.91 -19.24
CA LYS A 89 -11.11 -20.24 -18.59
C LYS A 89 -9.72 -20.91 -18.69
N GLU A 90 -8.98 -20.65 -19.76
CA GLU A 90 -7.60 -21.15 -19.98
C GLU A 90 -6.63 -20.71 -18.88
N ASN A 91 -6.87 -19.54 -18.30
CA ASN A 91 -6.03 -19.01 -17.23
C ASN A 91 -6.36 -19.59 -15.85
N LEU A 92 -7.45 -20.33 -15.70
CA LEU A 92 -7.80 -20.97 -14.42
C LEU A 92 -6.84 -22.11 -14.07
N GLN A 93 -6.34 -22.87 -15.07
CA GLN A 93 -5.32 -23.89 -14.85
C GLN A 93 -4.01 -23.29 -14.29
N ARG A 94 -3.70 -22.04 -14.68
CA ARG A 94 -2.55 -21.32 -14.16
C ARG A 94 -2.71 -20.90 -12.68
N ASN A 95 -3.91 -20.94 -12.13
CA ASN A 95 -4.12 -20.73 -10.70
C ASN A 95 -3.59 -21.89 -9.84
N GLU A 96 -3.44 -23.10 -10.38
CA GLU A 96 -2.74 -24.20 -9.69
C GLU A 96 -1.27 -23.84 -9.45
N GLU A 97 -0.60 -23.25 -10.44
CA GLU A 97 0.75 -22.73 -10.27
C GLU A 97 0.80 -21.63 -9.17
N THR A 98 -0.20 -20.73 -9.18
CA THR A 98 -0.33 -19.69 -8.16
C THR A 98 -0.47 -20.28 -6.76
N PHE A 99 -1.33 -21.30 -6.60
CA PHE A 99 -1.53 -22.00 -5.35
C PHE A 99 -0.24 -22.69 -4.89
N ASN A 100 0.43 -23.45 -5.79
CA ASN A 100 1.68 -24.13 -5.50
C ASN A 100 2.79 -23.16 -5.06
N LEU A 101 2.93 -22.02 -5.75
CA LEU A 101 3.87 -20.95 -5.35
C LEU A 101 3.51 -20.37 -3.97
N SER A 102 2.20 -20.18 -3.72
CA SER A 102 1.73 -19.68 -2.43
C SER A 102 2.02 -20.67 -1.30
N LEU A 103 1.73 -21.94 -1.50
CA LEU A 103 2.04 -23.01 -0.54
C LEU A 103 3.56 -23.10 -0.28
N HIS A 104 4.37 -23.00 -1.33
CA HIS A 104 5.83 -22.96 -1.17
C HIS A 104 6.30 -21.82 -0.28
N VAL A 105 5.75 -20.61 -0.44
CA VAL A 105 6.04 -19.45 0.41
C VAL A 105 5.61 -19.71 1.85
N LEU A 106 4.41 -20.26 2.07
CA LEU A 106 3.88 -20.54 3.40
C LEU A 106 4.70 -21.60 4.13
N ARG A 107 5.15 -22.68 3.45
CA ARG A 107 6.05 -23.70 4.02
C ARG A 107 7.39 -23.13 4.49
N GLN A 108 7.83 -22.01 3.95
CA GLN A 108 9.03 -21.28 4.40
C GLN A 108 8.71 -20.23 5.49
N ASN A 109 7.62 -20.39 6.22
CA ASN A 109 7.12 -19.41 7.19
C ASN A 109 6.89 -18.03 6.57
N GLY A 110 6.57 -17.97 5.25
CA GLY A 110 6.32 -16.73 4.54
C GLY A 110 5.00 -16.08 4.90
N CYS A 111 4.80 -14.87 4.39
CA CYS A 111 3.59 -14.10 4.60
C CYS A 111 3.02 -13.66 3.24
N ILE A 112 1.77 -14.00 2.97
CA ILE A 112 1.07 -13.69 1.72
C ILE A 112 0.02 -12.62 1.98
N LEU A 113 0.06 -11.54 1.19
CA LEU A 113 -1.00 -10.54 1.16
C LEU A 113 -1.98 -10.84 0.04
N ILE A 114 -3.25 -10.95 0.38
CA ILE A 114 -4.35 -11.13 -0.54
C ILE A 114 -5.45 -10.12 -0.27
N PHE A 115 -6.11 -9.64 -1.33
CA PHE A 115 -7.28 -8.78 -1.26
C PHE A 115 -8.53 -9.63 -1.57
N PRO A 116 -9.26 -10.12 -0.54
CA PRO A 116 -10.33 -11.10 -0.71
C PRO A 116 -11.55 -10.57 -1.48
N GLU A 117 -11.73 -9.26 -1.54
CA GLU A 117 -12.79 -8.61 -2.33
C GLU A 117 -12.59 -8.82 -3.85
N GLY A 118 -11.35 -9.01 -4.30
CA GLY A 118 -10.99 -9.24 -5.70
C GLY A 118 -11.15 -8.03 -6.62
N ILE A 119 -11.61 -6.92 -6.10
CA ILE A 119 -11.75 -5.61 -6.77
C ILE A 119 -11.32 -4.50 -5.82
N CYS A 120 -10.95 -3.34 -6.37
CA CYS A 120 -10.65 -2.15 -5.59
C CYS A 120 -11.76 -1.11 -5.81
N VAL A 121 -12.29 -0.54 -4.71
CA VAL A 121 -13.28 0.54 -4.75
C VAL A 121 -13.02 1.50 -3.60
N ASN A 122 -13.07 2.81 -3.86
CA ASN A 122 -12.88 3.84 -2.83
C ASN A 122 -14.12 3.94 -1.91
N GLU A 123 -14.24 3.00 -1.00
CA GLU A 123 -15.35 2.90 -0.04
C GLU A 123 -14.81 2.59 1.36
N HIS A 124 -15.58 2.97 2.39
CA HIS A 124 -15.29 2.65 3.80
C HIS A 124 -16.04 1.41 4.29
N ASN A 125 -16.51 0.57 3.38
CA ASN A 125 -17.23 -0.67 3.67
C ASN A 125 -16.55 -1.83 2.96
N VAL A 126 -16.60 -3.00 3.57
CA VAL A 126 -16.10 -4.25 2.97
C VAL A 126 -17.10 -4.75 1.92
N ARG A 127 -16.59 -5.12 0.77
CA ARG A 127 -17.40 -5.75 -0.30
C ARG A 127 -17.47 -7.26 -0.12
N PRO A 128 -18.46 -7.92 -0.77
CA PRO A 128 -18.55 -9.38 -0.71
C PRO A 128 -17.26 -10.07 -1.11
N LEU A 129 -16.78 -10.98 -0.26
CA LEU A 129 -15.51 -11.66 -0.45
C LEU A 129 -15.62 -12.76 -1.52
N LYS A 130 -14.55 -12.91 -2.30
CA LYS A 130 -14.38 -14.02 -3.24
C LYS A 130 -13.87 -15.26 -2.53
N LYS A 131 -14.20 -16.45 -3.07
CA LYS A 131 -13.82 -17.75 -2.48
C LYS A 131 -12.32 -18.07 -2.55
N GLY A 132 -11.51 -17.25 -3.26
CA GLY A 132 -10.09 -17.53 -3.51
C GLY A 132 -9.26 -17.59 -2.24
N THR A 133 -9.44 -16.64 -1.33
CA THR A 133 -8.73 -16.60 -0.03
C THR A 133 -9.06 -17.84 0.79
N ALA A 134 -10.34 -18.16 0.96
CA ALA A 134 -10.76 -19.31 1.75
C ALA A 134 -10.28 -20.65 1.13
N ARG A 135 -10.33 -20.79 -0.21
CA ARG A 135 -9.80 -21.99 -0.86
C ARG A 135 -8.30 -22.15 -0.63
N LEU A 136 -7.51 -21.08 -0.80
CA LEU A 136 -6.08 -21.13 -0.52
C LEU A 136 -5.82 -21.51 0.96
N SER A 137 -6.59 -20.98 1.89
CA SER A 137 -6.44 -21.27 3.31
C SER A 137 -6.73 -22.74 3.63
N PHE A 138 -7.84 -23.29 3.11
CA PHE A 138 -8.15 -24.72 3.32
C PHE A 138 -7.10 -25.63 2.68
N SER A 139 -6.71 -25.37 1.42
CA SER A 139 -5.61 -26.13 0.79
C SER A 139 -4.30 -26.06 1.58
N ALA A 140 -4.01 -24.91 2.18
CA ALA A 140 -2.81 -24.75 2.99
C ALA A 140 -2.91 -25.50 4.32
N TRP A 141 -4.09 -25.56 4.95
CA TRP A 141 -4.32 -26.31 6.19
C TRP A 141 -4.32 -27.84 6.00
N GLU A 142 -4.50 -28.31 4.77
CA GLU A 142 -4.35 -29.73 4.39
C GLU A 142 -2.89 -30.14 4.16
N GLU A 143 -1.98 -29.14 3.99
CA GLU A 143 -0.56 -29.39 3.77
C GLU A 143 0.16 -29.75 5.07
N PRO A 144 1.02 -30.80 5.05
CA PRO A 144 1.83 -31.14 6.22
C PRO A 144 2.74 -29.99 6.65
N GLY A 145 2.75 -29.69 7.94
CA GLY A 145 3.62 -28.66 8.52
C GLY A 145 3.06 -27.23 8.41
N LEU A 146 1.81 -27.05 7.97
CA LEU A 146 1.11 -25.76 7.95
C LEU A 146 -0.05 -25.69 8.97
N ASP A 147 -0.04 -26.53 10.00
CA ASP A 147 -1.08 -26.54 11.05
C ASP A 147 -1.14 -25.20 11.80
N ASP A 148 0.00 -24.51 11.95
CA ASP A 148 0.09 -23.19 12.59
C ASP A 148 -0.23 -22.01 11.67
N LEU A 149 -0.63 -22.28 10.42
CA LEU A 149 -1.03 -21.23 9.49
C LEU A 149 -2.20 -20.43 10.06
N MET A 150 -2.04 -19.12 10.09
CA MET A 150 -3.08 -18.20 10.50
C MET A 150 -3.52 -17.28 9.37
N ILE A 151 -4.81 -16.97 9.35
CA ILE A 151 -5.38 -15.92 8.49
C ILE A 151 -5.52 -14.68 9.37
N GLN A 152 -4.88 -13.60 8.96
CA GLN A 152 -4.92 -12.33 9.65
C GLN A 152 -5.81 -11.36 8.87
N PRO A 153 -7.02 -11.04 9.36
CA PRO A 153 -7.84 -9.97 8.80
C PRO A 153 -7.14 -8.62 8.99
N VAL A 154 -7.11 -7.79 7.94
CA VAL A 154 -6.49 -6.47 7.97
C VAL A 154 -7.41 -5.46 7.30
N SER A 155 -7.78 -4.40 8.00
CA SER A 155 -8.59 -3.31 7.45
C SER A 155 -7.74 -2.07 7.30
N ILE A 156 -7.68 -1.51 6.07
CA ILE A 156 -6.99 -0.26 5.79
C ILE A 156 -8.01 0.85 5.68
N ASN A 157 -7.84 1.85 6.53
CA ASN A 157 -8.73 3.00 6.62
C ASN A 157 -8.00 4.26 6.18
N TYR A 158 -8.66 5.07 5.36
CA TYR A 158 -8.15 6.35 4.87
C TYR A 158 -9.04 7.48 5.36
N SER A 159 -8.45 8.64 5.74
CA SER A 159 -9.24 9.85 6.00
C SER A 159 -9.75 10.48 4.70
N SER A 160 -9.12 10.18 3.57
CA SER A 160 -9.55 10.58 2.22
C SER A 160 -8.86 9.70 1.18
N PHE A 161 -9.56 9.35 0.11
CA PHE A 161 -9.00 8.60 -1.03
C PHE A 161 -8.29 9.50 -2.06
N THR A 162 -8.52 10.81 -2.03
CA THR A 162 -7.99 11.74 -3.05
C THR A 162 -7.19 12.91 -2.51
N ALA A 163 -7.41 13.30 -1.24
CA ALA A 163 -6.68 14.42 -0.64
C ALA A 163 -5.24 14.04 -0.29
N VAL A 164 -4.35 15.02 -0.36
CA VAL A 164 -2.96 14.93 0.10
C VAL A 164 -2.68 16.19 0.92
N PRO A 165 -2.21 16.06 2.13
CA PRO A 165 -1.94 14.82 2.88
C PRO A 165 -3.23 14.15 3.41
N LYS A 166 -3.10 12.88 3.79
CA LYS A 166 -4.16 12.07 4.40
C LYS A 166 -3.62 11.23 5.56
N HIS A 167 -4.51 10.77 6.43
CA HIS A 167 -4.18 9.79 7.47
C HIS A 167 -4.54 8.40 6.99
N ILE A 168 -3.75 7.41 7.40
CA ILE A 168 -3.97 5.99 7.13
C ILE A 168 -3.91 5.25 8.46
N GLU A 169 -4.90 4.41 8.71
CA GLU A 169 -4.94 3.53 9.85
C GLU A 169 -5.10 2.09 9.39
N VAL A 170 -4.17 1.24 9.81
CA VAL A 170 -4.18 -0.19 9.52
C VAL A 170 -4.54 -0.92 10.80
N THR A 171 -5.70 -1.56 10.79
CA THR A 171 -6.25 -2.33 11.91
C THR A 171 -6.10 -3.81 11.63
N PHE A 172 -5.47 -4.53 12.56
CA PHE A 172 -5.34 -5.99 12.53
C PHE A 172 -6.44 -6.58 13.40
N GLY A 173 -7.35 -7.34 12.76
CA GLY A 173 -8.41 -8.06 13.44
C GLY A 173 -7.90 -9.30 14.15
N GLU A 174 -8.78 -10.03 14.83
CA GLU A 174 -8.47 -11.31 15.44
C GLU A 174 -8.11 -12.36 14.39
N GLN A 175 -7.10 -13.18 14.66
CA GLN A 175 -6.61 -14.21 13.75
C GLN A 175 -7.60 -15.38 13.64
N ILE A 176 -7.69 -15.96 12.45
CA ILE A 176 -8.49 -17.17 12.17
C ILE A 176 -7.51 -18.34 11.97
N ARG A 177 -7.73 -19.45 12.68
CA ARG A 177 -6.92 -20.67 12.62
C ARG A 177 -7.72 -21.85 12.09
N LYS A 178 -7.02 -22.92 11.75
CA LYS A 178 -7.62 -24.23 11.46
C LYS A 178 -8.46 -24.67 12.69
N GLY A 179 -9.67 -24.97 12.59
CA GLY A 179 -10.54 -25.35 13.70
C GLY A 179 -11.48 -24.25 14.19
N ASP A 180 -11.24 -22.99 13.87
CA ASP A 180 -12.22 -21.91 14.11
C ASP A 180 -13.39 -21.98 13.11
N VAL A 181 -13.19 -22.68 11.97
CA VAL A 181 -14.13 -22.77 10.86
C VAL A 181 -14.09 -24.15 10.19
N ASN A 182 -15.24 -24.64 9.71
CA ASN A 182 -15.36 -25.97 9.13
C ASN A 182 -15.44 -25.98 7.60
N ASN A 183 -15.74 -24.84 6.97
CA ASN A 183 -15.93 -24.76 5.54
C ASN A 183 -15.65 -23.37 4.98
N VAL A 184 -15.54 -23.29 3.64
CA VAL A 184 -15.23 -22.06 2.89
C VAL A 184 -16.25 -20.93 3.14
N ARG A 185 -17.51 -21.26 3.35
CA ARG A 185 -18.57 -20.27 3.58
C ARG A 185 -18.39 -19.63 4.95
N GLU A 186 -18.23 -20.45 5.97
CA GLU A 186 -18.04 -20.02 7.36
C GLU A 186 -16.78 -19.15 7.50
N LEU A 187 -15.66 -19.55 6.85
CA LEU A 187 -14.45 -18.73 6.80
C LEU A 187 -14.71 -17.37 6.15
N ASN A 188 -15.40 -17.31 5.02
CA ASN A 188 -15.69 -16.05 4.36
C ASN A 188 -16.61 -15.16 5.20
N GLU A 189 -17.60 -15.71 5.89
CA GLU A 189 -18.50 -14.96 6.78
C GLU A 189 -17.72 -14.41 8.00
N MET A 190 -16.90 -15.22 8.65
CA MET A 190 -16.08 -14.80 9.77
C MET A 190 -15.05 -13.73 9.34
N LEU A 191 -14.37 -13.94 8.22
CA LEU A 191 -13.42 -13.00 7.66
C LEU A 191 -14.09 -11.66 7.32
N TYR A 192 -15.25 -11.70 6.68
CA TYR A 192 -16.04 -10.50 6.35
C TYR A 192 -16.38 -9.70 7.61
N ASN A 193 -16.89 -10.36 8.64
CA ASN A 193 -17.28 -9.71 9.89
C ASN A 193 -16.08 -9.08 10.61
N ARG A 194 -14.91 -9.77 10.64
CA ARG A 194 -13.68 -9.23 11.25
C ARG A 194 -13.09 -8.06 10.46
N LEU A 195 -13.16 -8.11 9.13
CA LEU A 195 -12.76 -6.98 8.27
C LEU A 195 -13.69 -5.79 8.46
N GLN A 196 -15.01 -6.01 8.47
CA GLN A 196 -16.00 -4.94 8.64
C GLN A 196 -15.89 -4.28 10.01
N ALA A 197 -15.62 -5.04 11.06
CA ALA A 197 -15.41 -4.52 12.41
C ALA A 197 -14.17 -3.60 12.51
N GLY A 198 -13.17 -3.81 11.64
CA GLY A 198 -11.97 -2.97 11.56
C GLY A 198 -12.12 -1.74 10.66
N MET A 199 -13.23 -1.61 9.92
CA MET A 199 -13.46 -0.46 9.03
C MET A 199 -13.99 0.74 9.84
N GLN A 200 -13.16 1.74 10.01
CA GLN A 200 -13.51 3.02 10.62
C GLN A 200 -12.75 4.13 9.89
N PRO A 201 -13.37 5.29 9.61
CA PRO A 201 -12.64 6.40 9.01
C PRO A 201 -11.43 6.77 9.86
N ALA A 202 -10.26 6.87 9.23
CA ALA A 202 -9.05 7.26 9.93
C ALA A 202 -9.22 8.66 10.54
N ALA A 203 -8.95 8.78 11.85
CA ALA A 203 -9.12 10.02 12.57
C ALA A 203 -8.18 11.10 12.03
N THR A 204 -8.73 12.30 11.78
CA THR A 204 -7.95 13.48 11.43
C THR A 204 -7.33 14.08 12.68
N ARG A 205 -6.06 14.45 12.61
CA ARG A 205 -5.36 15.10 13.72
C ARG A 205 -5.49 16.62 13.57
N LYS A 206 -6.02 17.28 14.59
CA LYS A 206 -6.01 18.74 14.70
C LYS A 206 -4.81 19.17 15.56
N GLY A 207 -4.10 20.18 15.15
CA GLY A 207 -3.04 20.80 15.93
C GLY A 207 -2.41 21.96 15.15
N HIS A 208 -2.11 23.08 15.81
CA HIS A 208 -1.50 24.23 15.17
C HIS A 208 -0.06 24.39 15.63
N SER A 209 0.86 24.59 14.68
CA SER A 209 2.21 25.06 14.98
C SER A 209 2.47 26.34 14.19
N ILE A 210 2.42 27.47 14.88
CA ILE A 210 2.77 28.79 14.33
C ILE A 210 4.20 28.78 13.75
N LEU A 211 5.09 27.98 14.32
CA LEU A 211 6.48 27.86 13.87
C LEU A 211 6.61 27.30 12.45
N LEU A 212 5.60 26.57 11.95
CA LEU A 212 5.62 26.01 10.62
C LEU A 212 5.08 26.94 9.52
N VAL A 213 4.52 28.08 9.86
CA VAL A 213 3.91 29.01 8.88
C VAL A 213 4.91 29.48 7.84
N LEU A 214 6.08 29.96 8.28
CA LEU A 214 7.08 30.49 7.37
C LEU A 214 7.70 29.42 6.46
N PRO A 215 8.19 28.27 6.97
CA PRO A 215 8.69 27.21 6.11
C PRO A 215 7.58 26.57 5.24
N ALA A 216 6.34 26.53 5.71
CA ALA A 216 5.21 26.06 4.91
C ALA A 216 4.90 26.99 3.72
N LEU A 217 4.97 28.31 3.93
CA LEU A 217 4.81 29.30 2.86
C LEU A 217 5.92 29.17 1.81
N LEU A 218 7.16 28.97 2.23
CA LEU A 218 8.28 28.70 1.32
C LEU A 218 8.05 27.43 0.51
N GLY A 219 7.65 26.33 1.15
CA GLY A 219 7.30 25.08 0.47
C GLY A 219 6.15 25.23 -0.51
N TYR A 220 5.13 26.02 -0.16
CA TYR A 220 4.02 26.36 -1.04
C TYR A 220 4.49 27.08 -2.31
N ILE A 221 5.25 28.15 -2.17
CA ILE A 221 5.73 28.98 -3.30
C ILE A 221 6.67 28.18 -4.20
N THR A 222 7.61 27.45 -3.63
CA THR A 222 8.69 26.80 -4.39
C THR A 222 8.28 25.45 -4.99
N GLN A 223 7.31 24.71 -4.41
CA GLN A 223 7.11 23.30 -4.75
C GLN A 223 5.65 22.92 -5.08
N ARG A 224 4.67 23.78 -4.74
CA ARG A 224 3.26 23.46 -5.04
C ARG A 224 3.01 23.23 -6.52
N TRP A 225 3.63 23.97 -7.40
CA TRP A 225 3.48 23.82 -8.84
C TRP A 225 3.89 22.42 -9.32
N PHE A 226 4.98 21.87 -8.77
CA PHE A 226 5.45 20.53 -9.06
C PHE A 226 4.40 19.48 -8.70
N TYR A 227 3.84 19.56 -7.48
CA TYR A 227 2.72 18.71 -7.06
C TYR A 227 1.50 18.86 -7.96
N VAL A 228 1.11 20.10 -8.30
CA VAL A 228 -0.08 20.38 -9.13
C VAL A 228 0.09 19.82 -10.56
N CYS A 229 1.29 19.88 -11.13
CA CYS A 229 1.58 19.27 -12.45
C CYS A 229 1.31 17.76 -12.41
N TRP A 230 1.89 17.04 -11.45
CA TRP A 230 1.69 15.59 -11.34
C TRP A 230 0.26 15.22 -10.98
N ARG A 231 -0.37 15.97 -10.09
CA ARG A 231 -1.79 15.81 -9.76
C ARG A 231 -2.68 15.92 -11.00
N ASN A 232 -2.50 16.95 -11.79
CA ASN A 232 -3.31 17.18 -12.99
C ASN A 232 -3.03 16.12 -14.07
N PHE A 233 -1.76 15.72 -14.24
CA PHE A 233 -1.39 14.63 -15.13
C PHE A 233 -2.07 13.32 -14.72
N ALA A 234 -2.00 12.95 -13.43
CA ALA A 234 -2.64 11.76 -12.93
C ALA A 234 -4.17 11.79 -13.14
N ARG A 235 -4.83 12.90 -12.82
CA ARG A 235 -6.28 13.08 -13.07
C ARG A 235 -6.65 12.82 -14.52
N LYS A 236 -5.89 13.41 -15.46
CA LYS A 236 -6.11 13.24 -16.90
C LYS A 236 -5.91 11.77 -17.33
N LYS A 237 -4.90 11.09 -16.82
CA LYS A 237 -4.56 9.71 -17.20
C LYS A 237 -5.45 8.66 -16.55
N THR A 238 -5.84 8.84 -15.30
CA THR A 238 -6.66 7.89 -14.56
C THR A 238 -8.16 8.15 -14.66
N LYS A 239 -8.57 9.27 -15.27
CA LYS A 239 -9.98 9.68 -15.37
C LYS A 239 -10.71 9.60 -14.00
N ASN A 240 -10.03 9.99 -12.92
CA ASN A 240 -10.51 9.92 -11.53
C ASN A 240 -10.94 8.51 -11.06
N THR A 241 -10.38 7.45 -11.63
CA THR A 241 -10.59 6.08 -11.14
C THR A 241 -9.87 5.85 -9.81
N VAL A 242 -10.11 4.70 -9.20
CA VAL A 242 -9.45 4.25 -7.95
C VAL A 242 -7.91 4.26 -8.02
N PHE A 243 -7.32 4.32 -9.20
CA PHE A 243 -5.87 4.41 -9.41
C PHE A 243 -5.28 5.81 -9.21
N TYR A 244 -6.13 6.85 -9.15
CA TYR A 244 -5.68 8.24 -9.12
C TYR A 244 -4.63 8.49 -8.04
N ASP A 245 -4.96 8.18 -6.79
CA ASP A 245 -4.10 8.46 -5.64
C ASP A 245 -2.77 7.67 -5.69
N SER A 246 -2.86 6.40 -6.04
CA SER A 246 -1.70 5.52 -6.21
C SER A 246 -0.75 6.01 -7.30
N VAL A 247 -1.29 6.52 -8.42
CA VAL A 247 -0.48 7.09 -9.51
C VAL A 247 0.17 8.40 -9.09
N VAL A 248 -0.56 9.31 -8.41
CA VAL A 248 0.04 10.54 -7.86
C VAL A 248 1.19 10.21 -6.91
N PHE A 249 0.96 9.27 -5.98
CA PHE A 249 1.99 8.82 -5.05
C PHE A 249 3.24 8.31 -5.78
N CYS A 250 3.10 7.39 -6.74
CA CYS A 250 4.24 6.82 -7.46
C CYS A 250 4.98 7.88 -8.30
N LEU A 251 4.27 8.78 -8.96
CA LEU A 251 4.90 9.86 -9.71
C LEU A 251 5.74 10.76 -8.80
N LEU A 252 5.19 11.16 -7.66
CA LEU A 252 5.94 11.97 -6.68
C LEU A 252 7.10 11.19 -6.08
N MET A 253 6.91 9.92 -5.69
CA MET A 253 7.95 9.07 -5.13
C MET A 253 9.17 8.96 -6.06
N LEU A 254 8.95 8.85 -7.38
CA LEU A 254 10.03 8.67 -8.36
C LEU A 254 10.65 10.00 -8.80
N THR A 255 9.85 11.05 -8.95
CA THR A 255 10.30 12.30 -9.58
C THR A 255 10.72 13.38 -8.59
N TYR A 256 10.20 13.36 -7.35
CA TYR A 256 10.53 14.39 -6.37
C TYR A 256 12.03 14.41 -5.99
N PRO A 257 12.72 13.30 -5.77
CA PRO A 257 14.16 13.33 -5.52
C PRO A 257 14.98 13.86 -6.71
N LEU A 258 14.55 13.54 -7.92
CA LEU A 258 15.17 14.06 -9.14
C LEU A 258 14.97 15.58 -9.26
N PHE A 259 13.78 16.07 -8.91
CA PHE A 259 13.48 17.49 -8.82
C PHE A 259 14.37 18.20 -7.79
N VAL A 260 14.48 17.67 -6.57
CA VAL A 260 15.32 18.22 -5.51
C VAL A 260 16.79 18.25 -5.96
N LEU A 261 17.28 17.17 -6.56
CA LEU A 261 18.66 17.11 -7.06
C LEU A 261 18.89 18.13 -8.18
N ALA A 262 17.99 18.24 -9.15
CA ALA A 262 18.11 19.18 -10.27
C ALA A 262 18.16 20.63 -9.76
N VAL A 263 17.25 21.01 -8.84
CA VAL A 263 17.24 22.36 -8.25
C VAL A 263 18.52 22.62 -7.44
N THR A 264 18.98 21.62 -6.68
CA THR A 264 20.21 21.73 -5.90
C THR A 264 21.42 21.99 -6.81
N LEU A 265 21.59 21.20 -7.88
CA LEU A 265 22.69 21.37 -8.84
C LEU A 265 22.64 22.74 -9.54
N LEU A 266 21.44 23.20 -9.91
CA LEU A 266 21.25 24.54 -10.47
C LEU A 266 21.69 25.62 -9.49
N LEU A 267 21.32 25.51 -8.22
CA LEU A 267 21.74 26.47 -7.20
C LEU A 267 23.24 26.42 -6.94
N VAL A 268 23.83 25.23 -6.90
CA VAL A 268 25.30 25.08 -6.77
C VAL A 268 26.04 25.76 -7.91
N SER A 269 25.53 25.66 -9.15
CA SER A 269 26.15 26.31 -10.33
C SER A 269 26.08 27.85 -10.28
N THR A 270 25.10 28.42 -9.57
CA THR A 270 24.88 29.87 -9.50
C THR A 270 25.39 30.50 -8.23
N THR A 271 25.33 29.80 -7.08
CA THR A 271 25.69 30.33 -5.74
C THR A 271 26.86 29.60 -5.10
N GLY A 272 27.52 28.69 -5.84
CA GLY A 272 28.60 27.87 -5.34
C GLY A 272 28.18 26.90 -4.23
N PRO A 273 29.04 26.64 -3.23
CA PRO A 273 28.80 25.63 -2.19
C PRO A 273 27.50 25.84 -1.38
N TRP A 274 27.01 27.07 -1.31
CA TRP A 274 25.76 27.38 -0.60
C TRP A 274 24.52 26.72 -1.24
N GLY A 275 24.58 26.41 -2.55
CA GLY A 275 23.51 25.70 -3.24
C GLY A 275 23.20 24.32 -2.63
N TRP A 276 24.15 23.65 -1.97
CA TRP A 276 23.91 22.37 -1.30
C TRP A 276 22.90 22.44 -0.15
N LEU A 277 22.64 23.63 0.40
CA LEU A 277 21.59 23.82 1.41
C LEU A 277 20.19 23.51 0.88
N ALA A 278 19.98 23.57 -0.44
CA ALA A 278 18.70 23.22 -1.04
C ALA A 278 18.31 21.74 -0.82
N LEU A 279 19.31 20.85 -0.74
CA LEU A 279 19.07 19.40 -0.56
C LEU A 279 18.27 19.07 0.72
N PRO A 280 18.59 19.59 1.90
CA PRO A 280 17.76 19.41 3.10
C PRO A 280 16.59 20.41 3.18
N LEU A 281 16.72 21.64 2.67
CA LEU A 281 15.70 22.68 2.85
C LEU A 281 14.46 22.42 2.02
N LEU A 282 14.58 21.94 0.77
CA LEU A 282 13.40 21.64 -0.06
C LEU A 282 12.52 20.54 0.55
N PRO A 283 13.04 19.37 0.97
CA PRO A 283 12.22 18.37 1.64
C PRO A 283 11.63 18.87 2.97
N PHE A 284 12.40 19.66 3.73
CA PHE A 284 11.90 20.24 4.99
C PHE A 284 10.73 21.20 4.76
N THR A 285 10.82 22.10 3.79
CA THR A 285 9.74 23.06 3.49
C THR A 285 8.52 22.38 2.86
N ALA A 286 8.71 21.31 2.07
CA ALA A 286 7.60 20.46 1.60
C ALA A 286 6.89 19.76 2.76
N TRP A 287 7.66 19.20 3.69
CA TRP A 287 7.13 18.58 4.90
C TRP A 287 6.37 19.61 5.77
N ALA A 288 6.94 20.80 5.99
CA ALA A 288 6.29 21.86 6.74
C ALA A 288 4.96 22.29 6.10
N TYR A 289 4.92 22.42 4.76
CA TYR A 289 3.69 22.72 4.03
C TYR A 289 2.64 21.61 4.17
N LYS A 290 3.05 20.35 4.12
CA LYS A 290 2.19 19.20 4.34
C LYS A 290 1.60 19.22 5.76
N GLU A 291 2.41 19.39 6.79
CA GLU A 291 1.94 19.47 8.19
C GLU A 291 0.99 20.66 8.38
N TYR A 292 1.33 21.84 7.86
CA TYR A 292 0.46 23.01 7.92
C TYR A 292 -0.91 22.75 7.29
N ARG A 293 -0.96 22.06 6.12
CA ARG A 293 -2.22 21.70 5.47
C ARG A 293 -3.07 20.72 6.28
N LEU A 294 -2.47 19.76 6.97
CA LEU A 294 -3.20 18.82 7.83
C LEU A 294 -4.02 19.55 8.91
N PHE A 295 -3.57 20.73 9.33
CA PHE A 295 -4.25 21.53 10.33
C PHE A 295 -5.41 22.37 9.79
N HIS A 296 -5.38 22.74 8.51
CA HIS A 296 -6.34 23.67 7.89
C HIS A 296 -7.38 22.99 6.99
N THR A 297 -7.22 21.71 6.62
CA THR A 297 -8.17 20.97 5.76
C THR A 297 -9.14 20.08 6.52
N ALA A 298 -9.26 20.26 7.82
CA ALA A 298 -10.20 19.52 8.68
C ALA A 298 -11.59 20.22 8.78
N GLU A 299 -11.93 21.09 7.81
CA GLU A 299 -13.26 21.64 7.58
C GLU A 299 -13.98 20.94 6.43
#